data_ece518a601b906caf8f6fc3d5f8393df
#
_entry.id   ece518a601b906caf8f6fc3d5f8393df
#
_cell.length_a   1.000
_cell.length_b   1.000
_cell.length_c   1.000
_cell.angle_alpha   90.00
_cell.angle_beta   90.00
_cell.angle_gamma   90.00
#
_symmetry.space_group_name_H-M   'P 1'
#
loop_
_entity.id
_entity.type
_entity.pdbx_description
1 polymer ?
#
loop_
_entity_poly.entity_id
_entity_poly.type
_entity_poly.pdbx_seq_one_letter_code
_entity_poly.pdbx_strand_id
1 'polypeptide(L)'
;MIECGKVMKVENMAELKLTYGKNQDGRLVHVDDVPSGLACDCTCPECGAQLIARKGKKNQHHFAHANGADCSGARMSALHMLAQQIIQEEKKIITPWFKDYCEDKSKEIYFESVLLEQRFKTAEINRRPDCVGIIKNGDNQYEVWIEIKVKHAIDKEKKKDIIK
;
A
#
# COMPACT_ATOMS: atom_id res chain seq x y z
N MET A 1 -8.80 34.52 1.01
CA MET A 1 -7.53 33.76 1.03
C MET A 1 -7.76 32.52 1.87
N ILE A 2 -7.93 31.38 1.24
CA ILE A 2 -8.09 30.08 1.92
C ILE A 2 -6.74 29.40 1.81
N GLU A 3 -6.08 29.21 2.94
CA GLU A 3 -4.81 28.50 3.03
C GLU A 3 -5.01 27.06 2.58
N CYS A 4 -4.36 26.72 1.49
CA CYS A 4 -4.33 25.38 0.91
C CYS A 4 -3.58 24.44 1.85
N GLY A 5 -4.30 23.38 2.22
CA GLY A 5 -3.96 22.17 2.90
C GLY A 5 -2.54 22.01 3.47
N LYS A 6 -2.48 21.99 4.77
CA LYS A 6 -1.37 21.47 5.56
C LYS A 6 -1.11 20.03 5.16
N VAL A 7 -0.15 19.81 4.27
CA VAL A 7 0.45 18.49 4.06
C VAL A 7 1.05 18.11 5.40
N MET A 8 0.48 17.15 6.08
CA MET A 8 1.09 16.58 7.28
C MET A 8 2.45 16.01 6.84
N LYS A 9 3.51 16.71 7.22
CA LYS A 9 4.86 16.15 7.15
C LYS A 9 4.89 14.98 8.12
N VAL A 10 4.90 13.76 7.60
CA VAL A 10 5.27 12.59 8.39
C VAL A 10 6.77 12.70 8.62
N GLU A 11 7.11 13.38 9.69
CA GLU A 11 8.47 13.46 10.20
C GLU A 11 8.78 12.10 10.83
N ASN A 12 9.80 11.40 10.34
CA ASN A 12 10.33 10.12 10.81
C ASN A 12 9.61 8.83 10.38
N MET A 13 9.57 8.55 9.09
CA MET A 13 9.22 7.20 8.62
C MET A 13 10.26 6.12 9.00
N ALA A 14 11.46 6.49 9.44
CA ALA A 14 12.50 5.56 9.90
C ALA A 14 12.11 4.80 11.18
N GLU A 15 11.22 5.35 12.02
CA GLU A 15 10.76 4.75 13.28
C GLU A 15 9.43 3.99 13.15
N LEU A 16 8.76 4.04 11.98
CA LEU A 16 7.51 3.30 11.78
C LEU A 16 7.79 1.80 11.80
N LYS A 17 7.17 1.11 12.74
CA LYS A 17 7.26 -0.34 12.88
C LYS A 17 6.37 -1.05 11.88
N LEU A 18 6.68 -2.32 11.58
CA LEU A 18 5.85 -3.17 10.74
C LEU A 18 4.58 -3.55 11.50
N THR A 19 3.43 -2.96 11.15
CA THR A 19 2.15 -3.21 11.83
C THR A 19 1.24 -4.16 11.08
N TYR A 20 1.55 -4.49 9.83
CA TYR A 20 0.80 -5.44 9.01
C TYR A 20 1.66 -6.63 8.63
N GLY A 21 1.10 -7.84 8.75
CA GLY A 21 1.67 -9.09 8.30
C GLY A 21 0.70 -9.82 7.39
N LYS A 22 1.18 -10.80 6.64
CA LYS A 22 0.36 -11.61 5.75
C LYS A 22 -0.05 -12.90 6.47
N ASN A 23 -1.36 -13.17 6.56
CA ASN A 23 -1.90 -14.41 7.12
C ASN A 23 -1.79 -15.58 6.11
N GLN A 24 -2.26 -16.77 6.51
CA GLN A 24 -2.23 -17.98 5.67
C GLN A 24 -3.04 -17.84 4.36
N ASP A 25 -4.12 -17.03 4.36
CA ASP A 25 -4.93 -16.77 3.17
C ASP A 25 -4.27 -15.76 2.21
N GLY A 26 -3.09 -15.25 2.56
CA GLY A 26 -2.38 -14.25 1.77
C GLY A 26 -2.87 -12.81 1.98
N ARG A 27 -3.84 -12.59 2.89
CA ARG A 27 -4.37 -11.26 3.24
C ARG A 27 -3.50 -10.57 4.27
N LEU A 28 -3.43 -9.25 4.16
CA LEU A 28 -2.81 -8.44 5.22
C LEU A 28 -3.74 -8.29 6.40
N VAL A 29 -3.17 -8.50 7.59
CA VAL A 29 -3.84 -8.36 8.87
C VAL A 29 -3.03 -7.44 9.78
N HIS A 30 -3.73 -6.62 10.56
CA HIS A 30 -3.07 -5.75 11.53
C HIS A 30 -2.58 -6.56 12.73
N VAL A 31 -1.49 -6.12 13.35
CA VAL A 31 -0.90 -6.83 14.50
C VAL A 31 -1.87 -6.96 15.67
N ASP A 32 -2.79 -6.04 15.85
CA ASP A 32 -3.79 -6.09 16.93
C ASP A 32 -4.88 -7.14 16.72
N ASP A 33 -5.12 -7.54 15.48
CA ASP A 33 -6.18 -8.45 15.09
C ASP A 33 -5.76 -9.93 15.14
N VAL A 34 -4.49 -10.21 15.50
CA VAL A 34 -3.94 -11.57 15.55
C VAL A 34 -3.46 -11.95 16.96
N PRO A 35 -3.31 -13.23 17.30
CA PRO A 35 -2.71 -13.67 18.56
C PRO A 35 -1.28 -13.15 18.74
N SER A 36 -0.84 -12.97 20.00
CA SER A 36 0.54 -12.56 20.33
C SER A 36 1.54 -13.68 20.07
N GLY A 37 2.77 -13.31 19.78
CA GLY A 37 3.87 -14.25 19.57
C GLY A 37 3.83 -14.94 18.20
N LEU A 38 4.35 -16.15 18.12
CA LEU A 38 4.33 -16.98 16.90
C LEU A 38 2.93 -17.49 16.55
N ALA A 39 2.01 -17.52 17.53
CA ALA A 39 0.62 -17.94 17.33
C ALA A 39 -0.15 -17.02 16.37
N CYS A 40 0.40 -15.86 15.98
CA CYS A 40 -0.18 -15.01 14.93
C CYS A 40 -0.17 -15.69 13.56
N ASP A 41 0.72 -16.64 13.36
CA ASP A 41 0.88 -17.41 12.12
C ASP A 41 0.95 -16.54 10.85
N CYS A 42 1.67 -15.43 10.99
CA CYS A 42 1.85 -14.44 9.94
C CYS A 42 3.23 -14.51 9.31
N THR A 43 3.32 -14.08 8.07
CA THR A 43 4.57 -13.98 7.31
C THR A 43 4.84 -12.56 6.85
N CYS A 44 6.11 -12.25 6.60
CA CYS A 44 6.53 -10.96 6.09
C CYS A 44 6.04 -10.77 4.65
N PRO A 45 5.36 -9.66 4.33
CA PRO A 45 4.87 -9.40 2.96
C PRO A 45 6.01 -9.23 1.94
N GLU A 46 7.22 -8.93 2.37
CA GLU A 46 8.39 -8.76 1.49
C GLU A 46 9.16 -10.07 1.29
N CYS A 47 9.67 -10.67 2.36
CA CYS A 47 10.58 -11.81 2.28
C CYS A 47 9.93 -13.16 2.58
N GLY A 48 8.65 -13.19 2.97
CA GLY A 48 7.92 -14.42 3.32
C GLY A 48 8.33 -15.08 4.64
N ALA A 49 9.32 -14.53 5.37
CA ALA A 49 9.76 -15.10 6.64
C ALA A 49 8.68 -15.01 7.72
N GLN A 50 8.65 -15.99 8.64
CA GLN A 50 7.71 -16.03 9.75
C GLN A 50 7.86 -14.80 10.66
N LEU A 51 6.74 -14.26 11.10
CA LEU A 51 6.65 -13.09 11.97
C LEU A 51 6.24 -13.48 13.39
N ILE A 52 6.64 -12.64 14.35
CA ILE A 52 6.21 -12.66 15.74
C ILE A 52 5.42 -11.39 16.01
N ALA A 53 4.18 -11.49 16.47
CA ALA A 53 3.39 -10.36 16.91
C ALA A 53 3.83 -9.92 18.31
N ARG A 54 4.49 -8.76 18.41
CA ARG A 54 4.96 -8.17 19.66
C ARG A 54 3.93 -7.17 20.19
N LYS A 55 3.20 -7.57 21.23
CA LYS A 55 2.09 -6.82 21.84
C LYS A 55 2.38 -6.41 23.30
N GLY A 56 3.56 -5.86 23.54
CA GLY A 56 3.97 -5.43 24.88
C GLY A 56 3.33 -4.10 25.30
N LYS A 57 3.10 -3.92 26.61
CA LYS A 57 2.41 -2.75 27.19
C LYS A 57 3.17 -1.42 27.01
N LYS A 58 4.50 -1.45 26.83
CA LYS A 58 5.36 -0.25 26.79
C LYS A 58 5.64 0.26 25.39
N ASN A 59 5.61 -0.61 24.38
CA ASN A 59 5.97 -0.28 23.02
C ASN A 59 4.77 -0.42 22.09
N GLN A 60 4.75 0.36 21.02
CA GLN A 60 3.79 0.17 19.94
C GLN A 60 3.80 -1.30 19.49
N HIS A 61 2.61 -1.89 19.33
CA HIS A 61 2.46 -3.22 18.78
C HIS A 61 3.02 -3.29 17.36
N HIS A 62 3.75 -4.35 17.05
CA HIS A 62 4.39 -4.53 15.76
C HIS A 62 4.75 -5.98 15.51
N PHE A 63 4.96 -6.31 14.25
CA PHE A 63 5.58 -7.56 13.85
C PHE A 63 7.12 -7.45 13.84
N ALA A 64 7.77 -8.54 14.22
CA ALA A 64 9.20 -8.73 14.06
C ALA A 64 9.47 -10.08 13.39
N HIS A 65 10.56 -10.22 12.65
CA HIS A 65 10.97 -11.48 12.07
C HIS A 65 11.36 -12.48 13.16
N ALA A 66 10.89 -13.73 13.07
CA ALA A 66 11.16 -14.77 14.05
C ALA A 66 12.66 -15.12 14.11
N ASN A 67 13.35 -15.04 12.99
CA ASN A 67 14.79 -15.31 12.85
C ASN A 67 15.67 -14.09 13.15
N GLY A 68 15.11 -12.96 13.57
CA GLY A 68 15.85 -11.73 13.83
C GLY A 68 16.36 -11.01 12.57
N ALA A 69 15.95 -11.43 11.36
CA ALA A 69 16.35 -10.77 10.12
C ALA A 69 15.85 -9.33 10.08
N ASP A 70 16.64 -8.44 9.52
CA ASP A 70 16.23 -7.09 9.15
C ASP A 70 15.76 -7.09 7.68
N CYS A 71 14.53 -6.63 7.46
CA CYS A 71 13.93 -6.55 6.15
C CYS A 71 13.44 -5.12 5.91
N SER A 72 14.32 -4.29 5.35
CA SER A 72 14.06 -2.86 5.14
C SER A 72 12.86 -2.59 4.21
N GLY A 73 12.55 -3.51 3.29
CA GLY A 73 11.41 -3.44 2.36
C GLY A 73 10.06 -3.79 2.98
N ALA A 74 10.02 -4.54 4.09
CA ALA A 74 8.79 -5.13 4.64
C ALA A 74 7.63 -4.13 4.82
N ARG A 75 7.92 -2.92 5.29
CA ARG A 75 6.92 -1.87 5.51
C ARG A 75 6.34 -1.33 4.21
N MET A 76 7.20 -1.15 3.21
CA MET A 76 6.77 -0.62 1.90
C MET A 76 5.93 -1.64 1.16
N SER A 77 6.34 -2.90 1.19
CA SER A 77 5.57 -4.01 0.62
C SER A 77 4.23 -4.20 1.33
N ALA A 78 4.21 -4.05 2.68
CA ALA A 78 2.96 -4.07 3.43
C ALA A 78 2.03 -2.92 3.02
N LEU A 79 2.52 -1.69 2.88
CA LEU A 79 1.71 -0.55 2.47
C LEU A 79 1.19 -0.69 1.04
N HIS A 80 2.02 -1.20 0.12
CA HIS A 80 1.62 -1.46 -1.26
C HIS A 80 0.50 -2.50 -1.32
N MET A 81 0.68 -3.65 -0.68
CA MET A 81 -0.32 -4.71 -0.63
C MET A 81 -1.59 -4.27 0.11
N LEU A 82 -1.47 -3.46 1.18
CA LEU A 82 -2.63 -2.92 1.89
C LEU A 82 -3.47 -2.01 0.99
N ALA A 83 -2.83 -1.15 0.20
CA ALA A 83 -3.54 -0.30 -0.75
C ALA A 83 -4.26 -1.13 -1.83
N GLN A 84 -3.62 -2.18 -2.36
CA GLN A 84 -4.26 -3.12 -3.29
C GLN A 84 -5.49 -3.79 -2.65
N GLN A 85 -5.35 -4.28 -1.41
CA GLN A 85 -6.43 -4.93 -0.67
C GLN A 85 -7.61 -3.98 -0.43
N ILE A 86 -7.35 -2.74 0.01
CA ILE A 86 -8.39 -1.72 0.23
C ILE A 86 -9.13 -1.40 -1.08
N ILE A 87 -8.41 -1.18 -2.18
CA ILE A 87 -9.03 -0.88 -3.48
C ILE A 87 -9.90 -2.05 -3.93
N GLN A 88 -9.46 -3.28 -3.71
CA GLN A 88 -10.21 -4.48 -4.09
C GLN A 88 -11.47 -4.67 -3.24
N GLU A 89 -11.40 -4.39 -1.93
CA GLU A 89 -12.53 -4.52 -1.00
C GLU A 89 -13.55 -3.40 -1.15
N GLU A 90 -13.08 -2.15 -1.19
CA GLU A 90 -13.93 -0.97 -1.31
C GLU A 90 -14.48 -0.78 -2.73
N LYS A 91 -13.82 -1.34 -3.73
CA LYS A 91 -14.13 -1.20 -5.16
C LYS A 91 -14.31 0.26 -5.57
N LYS A 92 -13.50 1.14 -5.01
CA LYS A 92 -13.51 2.56 -5.33
C LYS A 92 -12.15 3.20 -5.15
N ILE A 93 -11.94 4.30 -5.86
CA ILE A 93 -10.81 5.22 -5.65
C ILE A 93 -11.32 6.65 -5.64
N ILE A 94 -10.54 7.52 -5.01
CA ILE A 94 -10.72 8.97 -5.09
C ILE A 94 -9.64 9.51 -6.01
N THR A 95 -10.03 10.09 -7.14
CA THR A 95 -9.06 10.68 -8.08
C THR A 95 -8.44 11.92 -7.45
N PRO A 96 -7.11 12.12 -7.61
CA PRO A 96 -6.49 13.37 -7.21
C PRO A 96 -7.06 14.54 -8.04
N TRP A 97 -7.13 15.70 -7.42
CA TRP A 97 -7.46 16.91 -8.11
C TRP A 97 -6.24 17.40 -8.93
N PHE A 98 -6.44 17.55 -10.24
CA PHE A 98 -5.44 18.13 -11.15
C PHE A 98 -5.93 19.50 -11.64
N LYS A 99 -5.25 20.55 -11.20
CA LYS A 99 -5.59 21.95 -11.49
C LYS A 99 -5.68 22.26 -12.99
N ASP A 100 -4.90 21.55 -13.81
CA ASP A 100 -4.76 21.82 -15.24
C ASP A 100 -5.77 21.08 -16.12
N TYR A 101 -6.55 20.12 -15.56
CA TYR A 101 -7.44 19.26 -16.34
C TYR A 101 -8.90 19.25 -15.88
N CYS A 102 -9.20 19.74 -14.68
CA CYS A 102 -10.55 19.73 -14.16
C CYS A 102 -10.82 20.98 -13.32
N GLU A 103 -11.90 21.69 -13.64
CA GLU A 103 -12.44 22.77 -12.81
C GLU A 103 -13.04 22.25 -11.49
N ASP A 104 -13.22 20.94 -11.38
CA ASP A 104 -13.89 20.28 -10.27
C ASP A 104 -12.94 19.47 -9.37
N LYS A 105 -13.41 19.35 -8.14
CA LYS A 105 -12.82 18.61 -7.01
C LYS A 105 -12.53 17.15 -7.37
N SER A 106 -11.72 16.49 -6.54
CA SER A 106 -11.52 15.03 -6.58
C SER A 106 -12.86 14.28 -6.73
N LYS A 107 -12.91 13.28 -7.62
CA LYS A 107 -14.10 12.47 -7.87
C LYS A 107 -13.91 11.05 -7.36
N GLU A 108 -14.96 10.49 -6.80
CA GLU A 108 -15.00 9.05 -6.49
C GLU A 108 -15.31 8.28 -7.78
N ILE A 109 -14.51 7.25 -8.05
CA ILE A 109 -14.75 6.28 -9.14
C ILE A 109 -15.04 4.95 -8.50
N TYR A 110 -16.19 4.37 -8.84
CA TYR A 110 -16.64 3.06 -8.35
C TYR A 110 -16.41 1.99 -9.42
N PHE A 111 -15.98 0.81 -8.98
CA PHE A 111 -15.71 -0.34 -9.82
C PHE A 111 -16.73 -1.46 -9.57
N GLU A 112 -17.12 -2.18 -10.59
CA GLU A 112 -17.88 -3.41 -10.44
C GLU A 112 -17.01 -4.52 -9.85
N SER A 113 -15.79 -4.61 -10.34
CA SER A 113 -14.76 -5.53 -9.84
C SER A 113 -13.37 -4.92 -9.94
N VAL A 114 -12.45 -5.44 -9.13
CA VAL A 114 -11.04 -5.07 -9.15
C VAL A 114 -10.19 -6.32 -9.26
N LEU A 115 -9.31 -6.38 -10.25
CA LEU A 115 -8.33 -7.44 -10.46
C LEU A 115 -6.97 -6.95 -9.98
N LEU A 116 -6.25 -7.79 -9.24
CA LEU A 116 -4.90 -7.48 -8.78
C LEU A 116 -3.86 -8.07 -9.72
N GLU A 117 -2.82 -7.30 -10.01
CA GLU A 117 -1.62 -7.74 -10.75
C GLU A 117 -1.91 -8.52 -12.05
N GLN A 118 -3.00 -8.18 -12.72
CA GLN A 118 -3.37 -8.80 -13.98
C GLN A 118 -2.36 -8.46 -15.08
N ARG A 119 -1.79 -9.47 -15.72
CA ARG A 119 -0.84 -9.26 -16.81
C ARG A 119 -1.57 -9.08 -18.14
N PHE A 120 -1.29 -7.97 -18.80
CA PHE A 120 -1.73 -7.66 -20.16
C PHE A 120 -0.55 -7.85 -21.11
N LYS A 121 -0.70 -8.76 -22.07
CA LYS A 121 0.31 -9.04 -23.09
C LYS A 121 -0.33 -9.05 -24.47
N THR A 122 -0.03 -8.03 -25.26
CA THR A 122 -0.32 -7.92 -26.68
C THR A 122 0.99 -7.76 -27.46
N ALA A 123 0.93 -7.62 -28.78
CA ALA A 123 2.12 -7.34 -29.59
C ALA A 123 2.82 -6.02 -29.19
N GLU A 124 2.03 -5.04 -28.69
CA GLU A 124 2.52 -3.68 -28.37
C GLU A 124 2.61 -3.40 -26.86
N ILE A 125 1.88 -4.16 -26.02
CA ILE A 125 1.75 -3.92 -24.59
C ILE A 125 2.20 -5.15 -23.81
N ASN A 126 3.14 -4.97 -22.90
CA ASN A 126 3.48 -5.94 -21.87
C ASN A 126 3.51 -5.20 -20.53
N ARG A 127 2.37 -5.12 -19.87
CA ARG A 127 2.16 -4.38 -18.61
C ARG A 127 1.49 -5.26 -17.58
N ARG A 128 1.77 -4.96 -16.31
CA ARG A 128 1.16 -5.61 -15.15
C ARG A 128 0.86 -4.52 -14.13
N PRO A 129 -0.28 -3.81 -14.30
CA PRO A 129 -0.70 -2.81 -13.32
C PRO A 129 -0.98 -3.45 -11.96
N ASP A 130 -0.80 -2.69 -10.90
CA ASP A 130 -1.03 -3.14 -9.53
C ASP A 130 -2.50 -3.52 -9.31
N CYS A 131 -3.42 -2.71 -9.84
CA CYS A 131 -4.85 -2.99 -9.85
C CYS A 131 -5.47 -2.61 -11.19
N VAL A 132 -6.52 -3.34 -11.58
CA VAL A 132 -7.38 -3.02 -12.72
C VAL A 132 -8.82 -2.94 -12.25
N GLY A 133 -9.36 -1.74 -12.20
CA GLY A 133 -10.76 -1.48 -11.89
C GLY A 133 -11.63 -1.63 -13.13
N ILE A 134 -12.72 -2.38 -13.04
CA ILE A 134 -13.68 -2.58 -14.13
C ILE A 134 -14.91 -1.72 -13.88
N ILE A 135 -15.24 -0.89 -14.87
CA ILE A 135 -16.45 -0.04 -14.88
C ILE A 135 -17.35 -0.54 -16.00
N LYS A 136 -18.64 -0.74 -15.69
CA LYS A 136 -19.67 -1.02 -16.71
C LYS A 136 -20.60 0.17 -16.86
N ASN A 137 -20.91 0.49 -18.11
CA ASN A 137 -21.89 1.51 -18.44
C ASN A 137 -22.76 0.98 -19.61
N GLY A 138 -23.92 0.41 -19.26
CA GLY A 138 -24.74 -0.38 -20.20
C GLY A 138 -23.97 -1.60 -20.70
N ASP A 139 -23.91 -1.77 -22.01
CA ASP A 139 -23.20 -2.87 -22.67
C ASP A 139 -21.67 -2.64 -22.79
N ASN A 140 -21.19 -1.45 -22.42
CA ASN A 140 -19.79 -1.11 -22.53
C ASN A 140 -19.04 -1.39 -21.22
N GLN A 141 -17.85 -1.96 -21.35
CA GLN A 141 -16.91 -2.19 -20.25
C GLN A 141 -15.65 -1.34 -20.46
N TYR A 142 -15.21 -0.70 -19.39
CA TYR A 142 -13.99 0.12 -19.35
C TYR A 142 -13.05 -0.40 -18.27
N GLU A 143 -11.76 -0.33 -18.54
CA GLU A 143 -10.69 -0.69 -17.61
C GLU A 143 -9.96 0.55 -17.13
N VAL A 144 -9.78 0.66 -15.82
CA VAL A 144 -8.96 1.70 -15.19
C VAL A 144 -7.73 1.03 -14.59
N TRP A 145 -6.56 1.31 -15.14
CA TRP A 145 -5.30 0.78 -14.65
C TRP A 145 -4.77 1.69 -13.54
N ILE A 146 -4.44 1.10 -12.41
CA ILE A 146 -4.02 1.81 -11.20
C ILE A 146 -2.64 1.33 -10.80
N GLU A 147 -1.71 2.29 -10.67
CA GLU A 147 -0.35 2.08 -10.16
C GLU A 147 -0.23 2.73 -8.78
N ILE A 148 0.22 1.95 -7.81
CA ILE A 148 0.35 2.37 -6.41
C ILE A 148 1.80 2.77 -6.15
N LYS A 149 2.03 4.07 -5.95
CA LYS A 149 3.36 4.58 -5.66
C LYS A 149 3.56 4.80 -4.18
N VAL A 150 4.28 3.92 -3.53
CA VAL A 150 4.75 4.10 -2.15
C VAL A 150 6.15 4.74 -2.19
N LYS A 151 6.28 5.97 -1.66
CA LYS A 151 7.56 6.69 -1.64
C LYS A 151 8.31 6.38 -0.35
N HIS A 152 9.59 6.04 -0.48
CA HIS A 152 10.51 6.14 0.65
C HIS A 152 10.70 7.62 1.03
N ALA A 153 10.70 7.93 2.33
CA ALA A 153 11.25 9.20 2.78
C ALA A 153 12.72 9.22 2.34
N ILE A 154 13.08 10.17 1.48
CA ILE A 154 14.48 10.35 1.07
C ILE A 154 15.24 10.76 2.31
N ASP A 155 16.23 9.94 2.69
CA ASP A 155 17.12 10.22 3.81
C ASP A 155 17.77 11.60 3.61
N LYS A 156 17.83 12.40 4.69
CA LYS A 156 18.36 13.77 4.64
C LYS A 156 19.80 13.81 4.14
N GLU A 157 20.57 12.75 4.30
CA GLU A 157 21.92 12.64 3.78
C GLU A 157 21.94 12.47 2.26
N LYS A 158 21.06 11.66 1.67
CA LYS A 158 20.94 11.52 0.21
C LYS A 158 20.46 12.80 -0.50
N LYS A 159 19.76 13.70 0.20
CA LYS A 159 19.39 14.99 -0.38
C LYS A 159 20.56 15.91 -0.61
N LYS A 160 21.65 15.79 0.16
CA LYS A 160 22.85 16.63 0.00
C LYS A 160 23.68 16.26 -1.23
N ASP A 161 23.57 15.00 -1.69
CA ASP A 161 24.33 14.52 -2.85
C ASP A 161 23.65 14.81 -4.21
N ILE A 162 22.36 15.20 -4.18
CA ILE A 162 21.56 15.51 -5.37
C ILE A 162 21.59 17.03 -5.72
N ILE A 163 22.09 17.87 -4.81
CA ILE A 163 22.14 19.34 -4.96
C ILE A 163 23.59 19.81 -5.16
N LYS A 164 24.40 19.06 -5.88
CA LYS A 164 25.72 19.52 -6.37
C LYS A 164 25.70 19.69 -7.86
#